data_959c14ebfd2db85be5993f793bac5c7e
#
_entry.id   959c14ebfd2db85be5993f793bac5c7e
#
_cell.length_a   1.000
_cell.length_b   1.000
_cell.length_c   1.000
_cell.angle_alpha   90.00
_cell.angle_beta   90.00
_cell.angle_gamma   90.00
#
_symmetry.space_group_name_H-M   'P 1'
#
loop_
_entity.id
_entity.type
_entity.pdbx_description
1 polymer ?
#
loop_
_entity_poly.entity_id
_entity_poly.type
_entity_poly.pdbx_seq_one_letter_code
_entity_poly.pdbx_strand_id
1 'polypeptide(L)'
;MSTLAAFPRLAEEIQAFNARGQLGKDPVAQYFAERRKAHGLFTNLLTDKELELLKPYLFCYRELPQRSSDAPVRVTNLIDGEWRLPAKGELALLRNLADRRIPLMQVPASTDEDVDRAVAAADRTWKSLSWAEDVFTYRKTVLKNFARMMDYFSEDCMREIRQQIPKTRLEAQKDFFEAKRAADHIEGSAEAALQGEILPPMLPGHSYWRNPWVPAGVSVIISPMNFIWGIPGIHLVGAYLAGVPFIYKGHPFAAISNTTMIRMMLAAGADPAYVQKVEGFGKGIAKLATDKRVTVVAVTGSSETAAKIQEGRGLNRLRFEGGGCNWCYVDDGYTPEELKKIAVRLTYSVCGFGAHKCTSLHGIAASGKTLDALLGLINEEMNSWRVADPREATEDKVVSPLMVHKAQTLVDIVAEAKKTPGVTVIREGGRADGAYGEHSEAVKPALLKIRPDSTVRVNWDGKGMQEVRLSTTEFFMPILVGMELPDFESYVRFCLFENSHDLATSLWTRDDRKLQLGRRTLGGMLKENDGTDSALEWEEFGASGIGDSGNMGVGEVTATLSIYTRRQKGRHIVF
;
A
#
# COMPACT_ATOMS: atom_id res chain seq x y z
N MET A 1 -22.39 -5.04 34.82
CA MET A 1 -23.71 -4.39 34.83
C MET A 1 -23.72 -3.20 33.89
N SER A 2 -24.56 -3.28 33.00
CA SER A 2 -25.21 -2.45 31.95
C SER A 2 -24.32 -1.54 31.10
N THR A 3 -23.67 -2.13 30.13
CA THR A 3 -23.20 -1.49 28.90
C THR A 3 -24.36 -1.06 27.99
N LEU A 4 -25.57 -1.58 28.20
CA LEU A 4 -26.76 -1.37 27.34
C LEU A 4 -27.43 0.00 27.50
N ALA A 5 -27.25 0.72 28.60
CA ALA A 5 -27.94 2.03 28.82
C ALA A 5 -27.29 3.22 28.06
N ALA A 6 -25.99 3.11 27.70
CA ALA A 6 -25.28 4.16 26.97
C ALA A 6 -25.42 4.07 25.44
N PHE A 7 -25.83 2.92 24.90
CA PHE A 7 -25.95 2.69 23.46
C PHE A 7 -27.03 3.50 22.72
N PRO A 8 -28.24 3.72 23.24
CA PRO A 8 -29.22 4.54 22.57
C PRO A 8 -28.73 5.98 22.33
N ARG A 9 -28.03 6.54 23.31
CA ARG A 9 -27.46 7.88 23.20
C ARG A 9 -26.36 7.95 22.11
N LEU A 10 -25.48 6.94 22.01
CA LEU A 10 -24.46 6.88 20.97
C LEU A 10 -25.09 6.83 19.56
N ALA A 11 -26.18 6.09 19.37
CA ALA A 11 -26.89 6.04 18.10
C ALA A 11 -27.41 7.41 17.67
N GLU A 12 -28.04 8.16 18.61
CA GLU A 12 -28.52 9.54 18.39
C GLU A 12 -27.35 10.49 18.06
N GLU A 13 -26.23 10.36 18.76
CA GLU A 13 -25.03 11.18 18.52
C GLU A 13 -24.41 10.89 17.16
N ILE A 14 -24.36 9.62 16.72
CA ILE A 14 -23.93 9.23 15.37
C ILE A 14 -24.86 9.83 14.31
N GLN A 15 -26.19 9.73 14.51
CA GLN A 15 -27.16 10.30 13.59
C GLN A 15 -27.01 11.83 13.48
N ALA A 16 -26.86 12.52 14.60
CA ALA A 16 -26.64 13.97 14.65
C ALA A 16 -25.30 14.37 14.00
N PHE A 17 -24.25 13.57 14.19
CA PHE A 17 -22.95 13.78 13.55
C PHE A 17 -23.03 13.64 12.03
N ASN A 18 -23.71 12.60 11.54
CA ASN A 18 -23.92 12.41 10.10
C ASN A 18 -24.79 13.53 9.49
N ALA A 19 -25.82 13.98 10.20
CA ALA A 19 -26.68 15.10 9.76
C ALA A 19 -25.93 16.44 9.65
N ARG A 20 -24.89 16.64 10.47
CA ARG A 20 -23.99 17.82 10.37
C ARG A 20 -22.88 17.67 9.30
N GLY A 21 -22.99 16.70 8.41
CA GLY A 21 -21.97 16.45 7.38
C GLY A 21 -20.65 15.94 7.97
N GLN A 22 -20.71 15.25 9.11
CA GLN A 22 -19.57 14.59 9.78
C GLN A 22 -18.48 15.58 10.22
N LEU A 23 -18.89 16.71 10.76
CA LEU A 23 -18.01 17.76 11.28
C LEU A 23 -18.10 17.88 12.81
N GLY A 24 -16.99 18.27 13.43
CA GLY A 24 -16.86 18.47 14.87
C GLY A 24 -16.23 17.29 15.60
N LYS A 25 -16.42 17.23 16.90
CA LYS A 25 -15.88 16.16 17.75
C LYS A 25 -16.44 14.80 17.33
N ASP A 26 -15.57 13.80 17.31
CA ASP A 26 -15.97 12.43 16.98
C ASP A 26 -16.81 11.81 18.10
N PRO A 27 -18.07 11.42 17.84
CA PRO A 27 -18.97 10.92 18.89
C PRO A 27 -18.53 9.56 19.43
N VAL A 28 -17.95 8.73 18.58
CA VAL A 28 -17.54 7.37 18.95
C VAL A 28 -16.26 7.43 19.79
N ALA A 29 -15.30 8.26 19.39
CA ALA A 29 -14.10 8.51 20.19
C ALA A 29 -14.43 9.11 21.58
N GLN A 30 -15.41 10.04 21.65
CA GLN A 30 -15.88 10.59 22.92
C GLN A 30 -16.51 9.51 23.80
N TYR A 31 -17.39 8.69 23.25
CA TYR A 31 -18.01 7.56 23.96
C TYR A 31 -16.95 6.62 24.58
N PHE A 32 -15.94 6.22 23.82
CA PHE A 32 -14.88 5.37 24.34
C PHE A 32 -13.99 6.08 25.36
N ALA A 33 -13.75 7.39 25.22
CA ALA A 33 -13.02 8.18 26.19
C ALA A 33 -13.76 8.27 27.55
N GLU A 34 -15.08 8.51 27.52
CA GLU A 34 -15.93 8.51 28.74
C GLU A 34 -15.95 7.12 29.38
N ARG A 35 -16.08 6.06 28.59
CA ARG A 35 -16.05 4.68 29.06
C ARG A 35 -14.73 4.33 29.75
N ARG A 36 -13.58 4.77 29.17
CA ARG A 36 -12.26 4.60 29.80
C ARG A 36 -12.15 5.31 31.14
N LYS A 37 -12.67 6.53 31.25
CA LYS A 37 -12.69 7.28 32.53
C LYS A 37 -13.54 6.59 33.59
N ALA A 38 -14.69 6.05 33.21
CA ALA A 38 -15.64 5.47 34.15
C ALA A 38 -15.25 4.04 34.59
N HIS A 39 -14.66 3.25 33.72
CA HIS A 39 -14.46 1.81 33.93
C HIS A 39 -13.03 1.32 33.70
N GLY A 40 -12.09 2.23 33.43
CA GLY A 40 -10.72 1.86 33.06
C GLY A 40 -10.60 1.35 31.62
N LEU A 41 -9.45 0.78 31.29
CA LEU A 41 -9.19 0.19 29.98
C LEU A 41 -10.08 -1.06 29.79
N PHE A 42 -10.89 -1.06 28.75
CA PHE A 42 -11.72 -2.24 28.46
C PHE A 42 -10.94 -3.26 27.64
N THR A 43 -11.17 -4.53 27.92
CA THR A 43 -10.47 -5.66 27.30
C THR A 43 -11.41 -6.59 26.55
N ASN A 44 -12.71 -6.26 26.48
CA ASN A 44 -13.71 -7.09 25.84
C ASN A 44 -13.82 -6.76 24.34
N LEU A 45 -14.08 -7.79 23.54
CA LEU A 45 -14.40 -7.62 22.13
C LEU A 45 -15.80 -7.01 21.96
N LEU A 46 -15.97 -6.24 20.90
CA LEU A 46 -17.26 -5.69 20.51
C LEU A 46 -18.22 -6.83 20.14
N THR A 47 -19.47 -6.72 20.55
CA THR A 47 -20.53 -7.64 20.17
C THR A 47 -21.11 -7.29 18.80
N ASP A 48 -21.82 -8.23 18.16
CA ASP A 48 -22.49 -7.99 16.87
C ASP A 48 -23.50 -6.83 16.94
N LYS A 49 -24.21 -6.67 18.07
CA LYS A 49 -25.11 -5.53 18.29
C LYS A 49 -24.37 -4.19 18.31
N GLU A 50 -23.19 -4.17 18.91
CA GLU A 50 -22.33 -2.98 18.91
C GLU A 50 -21.82 -2.68 17.51
N LEU A 51 -21.44 -3.69 16.75
CA LEU A 51 -21.00 -3.55 15.36
C LEU A 51 -22.12 -2.99 14.48
N GLU A 52 -23.35 -3.53 14.55
CA GLU A 52 -24.48 -3.02 13.78
C GLU A 52 -24.81 -1.55 14.11
N LEU A 53 -24.73 -1.15 15.38
CA LEU A 53 -24.91 0.23 15.79
C LEU A 53 -23.85 1.16 15.20
N LEU A 54 -22.61 0.69 15.07
CA LEU A 54 -21.48 1.45 14.51
C LEU A 54 -21.51 1.55 12.98
N LYS A 55 -22.25 0.68 12.28
CA LYS A 55 -22.30 0.64 10.81
C LYS A 55 -22.62 1.99 10.16
N PRO A 56 -23.59 2.80 10.59
CA PRO A 56 -23.87 4.13 10.01
C PRO A 56 -22.75 5.16 10.23
N TYR A 57 -21.93 4.97 11.25
CA TYR A 57 -20.74 5.79 11.49
C TYR A 57 -19.58 5.37 10.60
N LEU A 58 -19.33 4.07 10.45
CA LEU A 58 -18.23 3.53 9.66
C LEU A 58 -18.43 3.81 8.17
N PHE A 59 -19.59 3.44 7.63
CA PHE A 59 -19.90 3.52 6.20
C PHE A 59 -20.89 4.66 5.90
N CYS A 60 -20.56 5.85 6.34
CA CYS A 60 -21.40 7.04 6.09
C CYS A 60 -21.46 7.45 4.60
N TYR A 61 -20.54 6.94 3.78
CA TYR A 61 -20.49 7.15 2.34
C TYR A 61 -21.08 5.97 1.55
N ARG A 62 -22.16 5.38 2.04
CA ARG A 62 -22.77 4.16 1.46
C ARG A 62 -23.16 4.29 0.01
N GLU A 63 -23.70 5.45 -0.36
CA GLU A 63 -24.17 5.75 -1.70
C GLU A 63 -23.15 6.65 -2.39
N LEU A 64 -22.11 6.03 -2.96
CA LEU A 64 -21.18 6.78 -3.78
C LEU A 64 -21.81 7.14 -5.12
N PRO A 65 -21.43 8.29 -5.71
CA PRO A 65 -21.91 8.73 -7.00
C PRO A 65 -21.74 7.65 -8.08
N GLN A 66 -22.79 7.39 -8.84
CA GLN A 66 -22.82 6.43 -9.95
C GLN A 66 -23.08 7.11 -11.30
N ARG A 67 -23.55 8.37 -11.28
CA ARG A 67 -23.91 9.13 -12.47
C ARG A 67 -23.22 10.48 -12.49
N SER A 68 -23.08 11.05 -13.67
CA SER A 68 -22.50 12.38 -13.85
C SER A 68 -23.30 13.51 -13.17
N SER A 69 -24.60 13.27 -12.92
CA SER A 69 -25.51 14.21 -12.23
C SER A 69 -25.47 14.11 -10.71
N ASP A 70 -24.83 13.07 -10.16
CA ASP A 70 -24.82 12.84 -8.71
C ASP A 70 -23.85 13.83 -8.03
N ALA A 71 -24.17 14.21 -6.79
CA ALA A 71 -23.28 15.07 -6.01
C ALA A 71 -22.09 14.25 -5.46
N PRO A 72 -20.86 14.78 -5.51
CA PRO A 72 -19.71 14.12 -4.92
C PRO A 72 -19.82 14.06 -3.39
N VAL A 73 -19.33 12.98 -2.79
CA VAL A 73 -19.22 12.90 -1.33
C VAL A 73 -18.12 13.82 -0.81
N ARG A 74 -18.30 14.38 0.39
CA ARG A 74 -17.32 15.27 1.00
C ARG A 74 -16.51 14.53 2.06
N VAL A 75 -15.20 14.48 1.90
CA VAL A 75 -14.26 13.91 2.88
C VAL A 75 -13.70 15.01 3.78
N THR A 76 -13.30 14.65 4.99
CA THR A 76 -12.80 15.58 6.00
C THR A 76 -11.47 15.10 6.60
N ASN A 77 -10.71 16.01 7.22
CA ASN A 77 -9.57 15.70 8.05
C ASN A 77 -10.02 15.30 9.46
N LEU A 78 -9.22 14.48 10.15
CA LEU A 78 -9.32 14.27 11.60
C LEU A 78 -8.09 14.86 12.28
N ILE A 79 -8.27 15.92 13.02
CA ILE A 79 -7.18 16.61 13.73
C ILE A 79 -7.62 16.88 15.16
N ASP A 80 -6.82 16.41 16.12
CA ASP A 80 -7.06 16.60 17.56
C ASP A 80 -8.44 16.11 18.03
N GLY A 81 -8.86 14.95 17.51
CA GLY A 81 -10.16 14.33 17.80
C GLY A 81 -11.36 15.01 17.17
N GLU A 82 -11.16 15.93 16.23
CA GLU A 82 -12.22 16.63 15.51
C GLU A 82 -12.14 16.42 14.01
N TRP A 83 -13.28 16.08 13.42
CA TRP A 83 -13.46 16.04 11.97
C TRP A 83 -13.71 17.46 11.45
N ARG A 84 -12.90 17.90 10.49
CA ARG A 84 -12.93 19.28 10.01
C ARG A 84 -12.61 19.43 8.52
N LEU A 85 -13.09 20.51 7.94
CA LEU A 85 -12.65 20.97 6.64
C LEU A 85 -11.24 21.57 6.74
N PRO A 86 -10.50 21.68 5.61
CA PRO A 86 -9.19 22.34 5.61
C PRO A 86 -9.31 23.79 6.05
N ALA A 87 -8.24 24.34 6.65
CA ALA A 87 -8.22 25.68 7.22
C ALA A 87 -8.67 26.78 6.25
N LYS A 88 -8.30 26.65 4.96
CA LYS A 88 -8.74 27.56 3.89
C LYS A 88 -10.08 27.18 3.24
N GLY A 89 -10.70 26.07 3.66
CA GLY A 89 -11.96 25.60 3.11
C GLY A 89 -11.91 25.04 1.70
N GLU A 90 -10.73 24.93 1.09
CA GLU A 90 -10.56 24.44 -0.27
C GLU A 90 -10.74 22.92 -0.36
N LEU A 91 -11.54 22.47 -1.31
CA LEU A 91 -11.79 21.07 -1.62
C LEU A 91 -11.49 20.80 -3.09
N ALA A 92 -10.75 19.74 -3.37
CA ALA A 92 -10.49 19.29 -4.72
C ALA A 92 -11.48 18.21 -5.14
N LEU A 93 -12.09 18.38 -6.31
CA LEU A 93 -12.98 17.38 -6.89
C LEU A 93 -12.17 16.27 -7.54
N LEU A 94 -12.38 15.03 -7.09
CA LEU A 94 -11.88 13.82 -7.73
C LEU A 94 -13.02 13.10 -8.45
N ARG A 95 -12.68 12.57 -9.63
CA ARG A 95 -13.62 11.84 -10.47
C ARG A 95 -13.34 10.33 -10.41
N ASN A 96 -14.36 9.53 -10.71
CA ASN A 96 -14.21 8.08 -10.72
C ASN A 96 -13.17 7.65 -11.79
N LEU A 97 -12.27 6.75 -11.42
CA LEU A 97 -11.18 6.32 -12.30
C LEU A 97 -11.66 5.39 -13.44
N ALA A 98 -12.77 4.68 -13.23
CA ALA A 98 -13.36 3.85 -14.27
C ALA A 98 -14.31 4.61 -15.21
N ASP A 99 -14.86 5.74 -14.75
CA ASP A 99 -15.65 6.68 -15.57
C ASP A 99 -15.48 8.11 -15.08
N ARG A 100 -14.64 8.87 -15.76
CA ARG A 100 -14.29 10.26 -15.39
C ARG A 100 -15.42 11.28 -15.53
N ARG A 101 -16.55 10.91 -16.08
CA ARG A 101 -17.75 11.77 -16.08
C ARG A 101 -18.38 11.85 -14.69
N ILE A 102 -18.19 10.81 -13.86
CA ILE A 102 -18.79 10.71 -12.52
C ILE A 102 -17.94 11.48 -11.49
N PRO A 103 -18.51 12.51 -10.83
CA PRO A 103 -17.85 13.22 -9.73
C PRO A 103 -17.88 12.35 -8.48
N LEU A 104 -16.75 11.76 -8.08
CA LEU A 104 -16.72 10.80 -6.99
C LEU A 104 -16.71 11.45 -5.61
N MET A 105 -15.73 12.30 -5.35
CA MET A 105 -15.54 12.89 -4.02
C MET A 105 -14.87 14.26 -4.06
N GLN A 106 -15.11 15.04 -3.01
CA GLN A 106 -14.39 16.27 -2.69
C GLN A 106 -13.46 16.02 -1.52
N VAL A 107 -12.16 16.22 -1.74
CA VAL A 107 -11.09 15.92 -0.78
C VAL A 107 -10.44 17.22 -0.30
N PRO A 108 -10.13 17.38 1.00
CA PRO A 108 -9.43 18.54 1.52
C PRO A 108 -8.15 18.86 0.74
N ALA A 109 -8.00 20.08 0.28
CA ALA A 109 -6.75 20.63 -0.21
C ALA A 109 -6.01 21.29 0.98
N SER A 110 -5.57 20.46 1.93
CA SER A 110 -4.94 20.92 3.16
C SER A 110 -3.64 21.69 2.90
N THR A 111 -3.34 22.62 3.79
CA THR A 111 -2.20 23.51 3.72
C THR A 111 -1.26 23.30 4.91
N ASP A 112 -0.16 24.04 4.96
CA ASP A 112 0.79 24.04 6.08
C ASP A 112 0.13 24.32 7.44
N GLU A 113 -0.98 25.05 7.48
CA GLU A 113 -1.72 25.30 8.72
C GLU A 113 -2.40 24.03 9.25
N ASP A 114 -3.03 23.24 8.36
CA ASP A 114 -3.66 21.97 8.74
C ASP A 114 -2.58 20.96 9.19
N VAL A 115 -1.47 20.94 8.46
CA VAL A 115 -0.29 20.11 8.79
C VAL A 115 0.25 20.47 10.16
N ASP A 116 0.46 21.77 10.43
CA ASP A 116 1.00 22.23 11.72
C ASP A 116 0.09 21.84 12.89
N ARG A 117 -1.24 21.97 12.73
CA ARG A 117 -2.23 21.54 13.73
C ARG A 117 -2.16 20.05 14.01
N ALA A 118 -2.06 19.22 12.97
CA ALA A 118 -2.00 17.75 13.10
C ALA A 118 -0.68 17.32 13.78
N VAL A 119 0.44 17.90 13.34
CA VAL A 119 1.76 17.61 13.92
C VAL A 119 1.81 18.10 15.37
N ALA A 120 1.26 19.28 15.69
CA ALA A 120 1.20 19.79 17.06
C ALA A 120 0.36 18.89 17.98
N ALA A 121 -0.76 18.33 17.48
CA ALA A 121 -1.58 17.40 18.26
C ALA A 121 -0.79 16.11 18.57
N ALA A 122 -0.15 15.50 17.57
CA ALA A 122 0.67 14.32 17.76
C ALA A 122 1.89 14.57 18.68
N ASP A 123 2.54 15.73 18.55
CA ASP A 123 3.68 16.13 19.39
C ASP A 123 3.27 16.34 20.86
N ARG A 124 2.09 16.91 21.13
CA ARG A 124 1.54 16.99 22.49
C ARG A 124 1.36 15.60 23.10
N THR A 125 0.79 14.68 22.35
CA THR A 125 0.60 13.29 22.80
C THR A 125 1.94 12.62 23.07
N TRP A 126 2.92 12.81 22.20
CA TRP A 126 4.28 12.31 22.43
C TRP A 126 4.92 12.87 23.71
N LYS A 127 4.81 14.17 23.93
CA LYS A 127 5.37 14.86 25.11
C LYS A 127 4.63 14.57 26.42
N SER A 128 3.40 14.08 26.36
CA SER A 128 2.65 13.68 27.57
C SER A 128 3.23 12.44 28.24
N LEU A 129 4.09 11.68 27.55
CA LEU A 129 4.67 10.40 27.99
C LEU A 129 3.64 9.29 28.27
N SER A 130 2.38 9.48 27.88
CA SER A 130 1.33 8.45 28.05
C SER A 130 1.65 7.13 27.33
N TRP A 131 2.49 7.19 26.31
CA TRP A 131 3.01 6.01 25.61
C TRP A 131 3.98 5.17 26.44
N ALA A 132 4.58 5.73 27.49
CA ALA A 132 5.54 5.05 28.36
C ALA A 132 4.86 4.12 29.38
N GLU A 133 3.55 4.29 29.61
CA GLU A 133 2.78 3.38 30.42
C GLU A 133 2.59 2.04 29.68
N ASP A 134 2.53 0.94 30.42
CA ASP A 134 2.24 -0.37 29.82
C ASP A 134 0.74 -0.49 29.46
N VAL A 135 0.42 -0.04 28.26
CA VAL A 135 -0.92 -0.15 27.68
C VAL A 135 -0.99 -1.14 26.52
N PHE A 136 0.03 -2.00 26.40
CA PHE A 136 0.16 -2.93 25.28
C PHE A 136 -1.05 -3.87 25.19
N THR A 137 -1.51 -4.42 26.30
CA THR A 137 -2.71 -5.28 26.36
C THR A 137 -3.95 -4.55 25.85
N TYR A 138 -4.10 -3.27 26.16
CA TYR A 138 -5.20 -2.45 25.65
C TYR A 138 -5.08 -2.23 24.14
N ARG A 139 -3.89 -1.89 23.63
CA ARG A 139 -3.65 -1.72 22.19
C ARG A 139 -3.94 -3.00 21.41
N LYS A 140 -3.56 -4.17 21.94
CA LYS A 140 -3.93 -5.47 21.38
C LYS A 140 -5.45 -5.65 21.29
N THR A 141 -6.19 -5.29 22.34
CA THR A 141 -7.65 -5.40 22.35
C THR A 141 -8.28 -4.47 21.28
N VAL A 142 -7.78 -3.25 21.14
CA VAL A 142 -8.21 -2.33 20.07
C VAL A 142 -7.99 -2.95 18.69
N LEU A 143 -6.82 -3.52 18.44
CA LEU A 143 -6.50 -4.13 17.14
C LEU A 143 -7.31 -5.40 16.87
N LYS A 144 -7.62 -6.19 17.89
CA LYS A 144 -8.58 -7.31 17.78
C LYS A 144 -9.99 -6.84 17.43
N ASN A 145 -10.45 -5.75 18.00
CA ASN A 145 -11.72 -5.14 17.63
C ASN A 145 -11.69 -4.59 16.21
N PHE A 146 -10.55 -4.02 15.79
CA PHE A 146 -10.34 -3.58 14.42
C PHE A 146 -10.42 -4.76 13.44
N ALA A 147 -9.72 -5.87 13.70
CA ALA A 147 -9.81 -7.10 12.91
C ALA A 147 -11.24 -7.67 12.88
N ARG A 148 -11.93 -7.69 14.03
CA ARG A 148 -13.31 -8.15 14.12
C ARG A 148 -14.27 -7.30 13.27
N MET A 149 -14.10 -5.99 13.24
CA MET A 149 -14.88 -5.11 12.37
C MET A 149 -14.62 -5.39 10.89
N MET A 150 -13.36 -5.63 10.52
CA MET A 150 -13.03 -6.03 9.14
C MET A 150 -13.69 -7.35 8.77
N ASP A 151 -13.69 -8.36 9.65
CA ASP A 151 -14.41 -9.62 9.41
C ASP A 151 -15.91 -9.39 9.20
N TYR A 152 -16.53 -8.70 10.15
CA TYR A 152 -17.97 -8.49 10.16
C TYR A 152 -18.47 -7.67 8.96
N PHE A 153 -17.68 -6.69 8.52
CA PHE A 153 -18.00 -5.78 7.42
C PHE A 153 -17.21 -6.04 6.14
N SER A 154 -16.68 -7.24 5.95
CA SER A 154 -15.78 -7.55 4.83
C SER A 154 -16.36 -7.21 3.46
N GLU A 155 -17.64 -7.54 3.21
CA GLU A 155 -18.32 -7.22 1.95
C GLU A 155 -18.55 -5.70 1.78
N ASP A 156 -18.84 -4.97 2.86
CA ASP A 156 -18.97 -3.52 2.84
C ASP A 156 -17.61 -2.86 2.49
N CYS A 157 -16.51 -3.35 3.07
CA CYS A 157 -15.16 -2.87 2.79
C CYS A 157 -14.73 -3.15 1.35
N MET A 158 -14.91 -4.37 0.87
CA MET A 158 -14.57 -4.74 -0.52
C MET A 158 -15.41 -3.95 -1.54
N ARG A 159 -16.68 -3.72 -1.26
CA ARG A 159 -17.53 -2.86 -2.09
C ARG A 159 -17.00 -1.42 -2.13
N GLU A 160 -16.60 -0.87 -0.99
CA GLU A 160 -16.03 0.49 -0.90
C GLU A 160 -14.72 0.61 -1.69
N ILE A 161 -13.84 -0.41 -1.63
CA ILE A 161 -12.62 -0.46 -2.46
C ILE A 161 -12.97 -0.36 -3.94
N ARG A 162 -13.86 -1.22 -4.43
CA ARG A 162 -14.25 -1.29 -5.85
C ARG A 162 -14.91 -0.02 -6.37
N GLN A 163 -15.59 0.73 -5.50
CA GLN A 163 -16.23 1.98 -5.88
C GLN A 163 -15.22 3.14 -6.05
N GLN A 164 -14.08 3.08 -5.38
CA GLN A 164 -13.06 4.13 -5.45
C GLN A 164 -11.99 3.80 -6.50
N ILE A 165 -11.51 2.58 -6.48
CA ILE A 165 -10.42 2.11 -7.33
C ILE A 165 -10.95 1.00 -8.24
N PRO A 166 -10.64 1.04 -9.55
CA PRO A 166 -11.14 0.07 -10.50
C PRO A 166 -10.48 -1.30 -10.29
N LYS A 167 -11.11 -2.12 -9.44
CA LYS A 167 -10.67 -3.49 -9.11
C LYS A 167 -11.78 -4.50 -9.35
N THR A 168 -11.42 -5.69 -9.78
CA THR A 168 -12.30 -6.86 -9.75
C THR A 168 -12.62 -7.25 -8.31
N ARG A 169 -13.57 -8.17 -8.11
CA ARG A 169 -13.86 -8.67 -6.74
C ARG A 169 -12.66 -9.35 -6.12
N LEU A 170 -11.94 -10.19 -6.89
CA LEU A 170 -10.74 -10.89 -6.41
C LEU A 170 -9.61 -9.91 -6.04
N GLU A 171 -9.40 -8.87 -6.84
CA GLU A 171 -8.39 -7.86 -6.58
C GLU A 171 -8.70 -7.03 -5.34
N ALA A 172 -9.97 -6.65 -5.14
CA ALA A 172 -10.41 -5.97 -3.93
C ALA A 172 -10.30 -6.87 -2.69
N GLN A 173 -10.58 -8.17 -2.85
CA GLN A 173 -10.41 -9.15 -1.80
C GLN A 173 -8.94 -9.29 -1.36
N LYS A 174 -8.01 -9.35 -2.30
CA LYS A 174 -6.57 -9.40 -2.00
C LYS A 174 -6.11 -8.14 -1.26
N ASP A 175 -6.47 -6.95 -1.75
CA ASP A 175 -6.15 -5.69 -1.07
C ASP A 175 -6.70 -5.65 0.37
N PHE A 176 -7.95 -6.07 0.55
CA PHE A 176 -8.60 -6.09 1.86
C PHE A 176 -7.95 -7.09 2.83
N PHE A 177 -7.65 -8.31 2.37
CA PHE A 177 -7.12 -9.35 3.24
C PHE A 177 -5.69 -9.09 3.71
N GLU A 178 -4.89 -8.32 3.01
CA GLU A 178 -3.58 -7.87 3.51
C GLU A 178 -3.71 -7.08 4.81
N ALA A 179 -4.63 -6.10 4.87
CA ALA A 179 -4.91 -5.34 6.08
C ALA A 179 -5.46 -6.21 7.23
N LYS A 180 -6.41 -7.09 6.89
CA LYS A 180 -7.05 -7.97 7.87
C LYS A 180 -6.05 -8.92 8.51
N ARG A 181 -5.23 -9.58 7.72
CA ARG A 181 -4.23 -10.54 8.24
C ARG A 181 -3.17 -9.85 9.09
N ALA A 182 -2.75 -8.63 8.72
CA ALA A 182 -1.86 -7.84 9.57
C ALA A 182 -2.47 -7.62 10.97
N ALA A 183 -3.79 -7.44 11.06
CA ALA A 183 -4.49 -7.29 12.33
C ALA A 183 -4.68 -8.63 13.07
N ASP A 184 -4.85 -9.76 12.37
CA ASP A 184 -5.03 -11.08 12.97
C ASP A 184 -3.75 -11.66 13.58
N HIS A 185 -2.59 -11.43 12.96
CA HIS A 185 -1.32 -12.04 13.35
C HIS A 185 -0.55 -11.32 14.47
N ILE A 186 -1.13 -10.28 15.05
CA ILE A 186 -0.48 -9.42 16.05
C ILE A 186 -0.08 -10.18 17.33
N GLU A 187 -0.82 -11.21 17.74
CA GLU A 187 -0.70 -11.73 19.11
C GLU A 187 0.61 -12.44 19.42
N GLY A 188 1.06 -13.34 18.57
CA GLY A 188 2.21 -14.19 18.89
C GLY A 188 3.56 -13.52 18.66
N SER A 189 3.72 -12.89 17.51
CA SER A 189 5.00 -12.29 17.08
C SER A 189 5.28 -10.96 17.79
N ALA A 190 4.24 -10.16 18.04
CA ALA A 190 4.41 -8.86 18.67
C ALA A 190 4.76 -8.95 20.16
N GLU A 191 4.20 -9.91 20.88
CA GLU A 191 4.56 -10.13 22.29
C GLU A 191 6.03 -10.50 22.44
N ALA A 192 6.51 -11.44 21.64
CA ALA A 192 7.92 -11.83 21.63
C ALA A 192 8.84 -10.66 21.21
N ALA A 193 8.39 -9.85 20.23
CA ALA A 193 9.14 -8.71 19.74
C ALA A 193 9.21 -7.56 20.75
N LEU A 194 8.18 -7.36 21.56
CA LEU A 194 8.10 -6.27 22.54
C LEU A 194 8.71 -6.62 23.89
N GLN A 195 8.99 -7.90 24.15
CA GLN A 195 9.72 -8.32 25.33
C GLN A 195 11.21 -7.96 25.21
N GLY A 196 11.75 -7.41 26.29
CA GLY A 196 13.18 -7.16 26.39
C GLY A 196 13.96 -8.47 26.57
N GLU A 197 15.22 -8.48 26.17
CA GLU A 197 16.16 -9.58 26.45
C GLU A 197 17.15 -9.19 27.52
N ILE A 198 17.39 -10.06 28.46
CA ILE A 198 18.55 -10.00 29.37
C ILE A 198 19.60 -10.95 28.80
N LEU A 199 20.71 -10.39 28.35
CA LEU A 199 21.81 -11.15 27.80
C LEU A 199 22.71 -11.71 28.91
N PRO A 200 23.29 -12.91 28.74
CA PRO A 200 24.23 -13.45 29.71
C PRO A 200 25.35 -12.45 30.05
N PRO A 201 25.74 -12.34 31.33
CA PRO A 201 26.81 -11.45 31.69
C PRO A 201 28.14 -11.95 31.09
N MET A 202 28.84 -11.09 30.38
CA MET A 202 30.20 -11.35 29.90
C MET A 202 31.25 -11.08 31.00
N LEU A 203 30.86 -10.38 32.06
CA LEU A 203 31.70 -10.07 33.22
C LEU A 203 30.89 -10.34 34.51
N PRO A 204 31.52 -10.90 35.57
CA PRO A 204 30.88 -11.08 36.86
C PRO A 204 30.28 -9.79 37.39
N GLY A 205 29.09 -9.84 37.97
CA GLY A 205 28.38 -8.69 38.49
C GLY A 205 27.78 -7.73 37.46
N HIS A 206 27.85 -8.05 36.19
CA HIS A 206 27.25 -7.26 35.12
C HIS A 206 26.13 -8.03 34.44
N SER A 207 24.99 -7.37 34.20
CA SER A 207 23.95 -7.86 33.30
C SER A 207 23.74 -6.87 32.17
N TYR A 208 23.49 -7.39 30.97
CA TYR A 208 23.17 -6.60 29.80
C TYR A 208 21.72 -6.82 29.46
N TRP A 209 21.03 -5.72 29.11
CA TRP A 209 19.64 -5.80 28.68
C TRP A 209 19.49 -5.10 27.32
N ARG A 210 18.53 -5.58 26.57
CA ARG A 210 18.14 -5.01 25.29
C ARG A 210 16.62 -4.93 25.23
N ASN A 211 16.09 -3.75 25.03
CA ASN A 211 14.69 -3.54 24.71
C ASN A 211 14.59 -3.11 23.24
N PRO A 212 14.21 -4.01 22.34
CA PRO A 212 14.27 -3.75 20.90
C PRO A 212 13.18 -2.79 20.42
N TRP A 213 12.08 -2.63 21.17
CA TRP A 213 10.84 -2.08 20.64
C TRP A 213 10.29 -0.90 21.44
N VAL A 214 11.12 0.08 21.67
CA VAL A 214 10.71 1.34 22.29
C VAL A 214 10.10 2.26 21.22
N PRO A 215 8.94 2.91 21.44
CA PRO A 215 8.37 3.85 20.48
C PRO A 215 9.39 4.86 19.95
N ALA A 216 9.36 5.14 18.66
CA ALA A 216 10.36 6.01 18.02
C ALA A 216 10.03 7.50 18.11
N GLY A 217 8.76 7.87 18.29
CA GLY A 217 8.28 9.25 18.32
C GLY A 217 7.14 9.50 17.35
N VAL A 218 6.82 10.77 17.12
CA VAL A 218 5.77 11.15 16.17
C VAL A 218 6.07 10.59 14.79
N SER A 219 5.11 9.87 14.21
CA SER A 219 5.27 9.20 12.94
C SER A 219 4.29 9.73 11.89
N VAL A 220 4.71 9.75 10.64
CA VAL A 220 3.86 10.05 9.47
C VAL A 220 3.80 8.82 8.59
N ILE A 221 2.59 8.45 8.18
CA ILE A 221 2.32 7.35 7.27
C ILE A 221 1.77 7.93 5.97
N ILE A 222 2.47 7.70 4.86
CA ILE A 222 2.04 8.11 3.53
C ILE A 222 1.80 6.86 2.70
N SER A 223 0.54 6.62 2.32
CA SER A 223 0.12 5.40 1.61
C SER A 223 -0.20 5.65 0.15
N PRO A 224 -0.03 4.63 -0.72
CA PRO A 224 -0.25 4.71 -2.15
C PRO A 224 -1.73 4.59 -2.52
N MET A 225 -2.03 4.57 -3.84
CA MET A 225 -3.39 4.43 -4.34
C MET A 225 -3.74 3.04 -4.86
N ASN A 226 -2.78 2.16 -5.04
CA ASN A 226 -3.00 0.86 -5.67
C ASN A 226 -3.47 -0.22 -4.69
N PHE A 227 -3.07 -0.13 -3.40
CA PHE A 227 -3.54 -0.96 -2.30
C PHE A 227 -4.05 -0.04 -1.19
N ILE A 228 -5.34 0.31 -1.27
CA ILE A 228 -5.94 1.35 -0.42
C ILE A 228 -6.40 0.86 0.95
N TRP A 229 -6.37 -0.46 1.18
CA TRP A 229 -6.61 -1.13 2.46
C TRP A 229 -5.37 -1.85 2.96
N GLY A 230 -4.71 -2.66 2.12
CA GLY A 230 -3.60 -3.52 2.52
C GLY A 230 -2.46 -2.72 3.15
N ILE A 231 -1.82 -1.89 2.37
CA ILE A 231 -0.65 -1.12 2.83
C ILE A 231 -1.01 -0.17 4.00
N PRO A 232 -2.08 0.66 3.92
CA PRO A 232 -2.48 1.47 5.07
C PRO A 232 -2.77 0.65 6.32
N GLY A 233 -3.50 -0.45 6.19
CA GLY A 233 -3.88 -1.32 7.31
C GLY A 233 -2.67 -1.89 8.04
N ILE A 234 -1.68 -2.40 7.31
CA ILE A 234 -0.41 -2.88 7.88
C ILE A 234 0.27 -1.76 8.69
N HIS A 235 0.38 -0.57 8.13
CA HIS A 235 1.03 0.56 8.81
C HIS A 235 0.25 1.07 10.02
N LEU A 236 -1.08 1.19 9.93
CA LEU A 236 -1.93 1.63 11.04
C LEU A 236 -1.84 0.66 12.22
N VAL A 237 -1.87 -0.64 11.93
CA VAL A 237 -1.69 -1.71 12.91
C VAL A 237 -0.32 -1.61 13.57
N GLY A 238 0.76 -1.54 12.81
CA GLY A 238 2.13 -1.47 13.34
C GLY A 238 2.40 -0.21 14.15
N ALA A 239 1.98 0.96 13.67
CA ALA A 239 2.17 2.23 14.37
C ALA A 239 1.38 2.27 15.69
N TYR A 240 0.11 1.83 15.69
CA TYR A 240 -0.71 1.81 16.88
C TYR A 240 -0.19 0.81 17.91
N LEU A 241 0.20 -0.39 17.48
CA LEU A 241 0.80 -1.40 18.35
C LEU A 241 2.10 -0.91 18.99
N ALA A 242 2.97 -0.27 18.20
CA ALA A 242 4.20 0.34 18.68
C ALA A 242 3.97 1.48 19.70
N GLY A 243 2.76 2.05 19.75
CA GLY A 243 2.40 3.13 20.66
C GLY A 243 2.94 4.50 20.26
N VAL A 244 3.17 4.71 18.97
CA VAL A 244 3.54 6.03 18.47
C VAL A 244 2.31 6.86 18.11
N PRO A 245 2.23 8.15 18.45
CA PRO A 245 1.25 9.04 17.86
C PRO A 245 1.59 9.23 16.37
N PHE A 246 0.58 9.11 15.50
CA PHE A 246 0.82 9.16 14.06
C PHE A 246 -0.14 10.09 13.33
N ILE A 247 0.33 10.61 12.20
CA ILE A 247 -0.47 11.34 11.24
C ILE A 247 -0.56 10.48 9.97
N TYR A 248 -1.77 10.05 9.65
CA TYR A 248 -2.04 9.26 8.46
C TYR A 248 -2.39 10.17 7.28
N LYS A 249 -1.68 10.01 6.18
CA LYS A 249 -1.90 10.65 4.89
C LYS A 249 -2.02 9.61 3.80
N GLY A 250 -3.21 9.18 3.47
CA GLY A 250 -3.45 8.28 2.34
C GLY A 250 -3.42 9.01 0.99
N HIS A 251 -3.45 8.24 -0.09
CA HIS A 251 -3.62 8.82 -1.41
C HIS A 251 -5.02 9.47 -1.54
N PRO A 252 -5.16 10.64 -2.18
CA PRO A 252 -6.45 11.33 -2.27
C PRO A 252 -7.57 10.48 -2.90
N PHE A 253 -7.27 9.63 -3.89
CA PHE A 253 -8.25 8.70 -4.46
C PHE A 253 -8.71 7.58 -3.50
N ALA A 254 -8.02 7.38 -2.39
CA ALA A 254 -8.39 6.44 -1.33
C ALA A 254 -9.10 7.12 -0.15
N ALA A 255 -9.43 8.40 -0.24
CA ALA A 255 -9.82 9.22 0.92
C ALA A 255 -11.06 8.71 1.65
N ILE A 256 -11.99 8.03 0.99
CA ILE A 256 -13.15 7.39 1.62
C ILE A 256 -12.69 6.20 2.46
N SER A 257 -11.97 5.23 1.87
CA SER A 257 -11.41 4.08 2.59
C SER A 257 -10.46 4.49 3.71
N ASN A 258 -9.64 5.52 3.49
CA ASN A 258 -8.82 6.12 4.53
C ASN A 258 -9.66 6.58 5.73
N THR A 259 -10.81 7.21 5.46
CA THR A 259 -11.74 7.66 6.50
C THR A 259 -12.38 6.47 7.21
N THR A 260 -12.83 5.45 6.48
CA THR A 260 -13.44 4.24 7.05
C THR A 260 -12.45 3.51 7.97
N MET A 261 -11.20 3.31 7.56
CA MET A 261 -10.18 2.68 8.41
C MET A 261 -9.89 3.47 9.70
N ILE A 262 -9.76 4.79 9.61
CA ILE A 262 -9.55 5.64 10.80
C ILE A 262 -10.77 5.57 11.72
N ARG A 263 -11.99 5.57 11.19
CA ARG A 263 -13.21 5.38 11.99
C ARG A 263 -13.29 4.00 12.63
N MET A 264 -12.85 2.95 11.93
CA MET A 264 -12.74 1.62 12.52
C MET A 264 -11.74 1.60 13.68
N MET A 265 -10.60 2.27 13.55
CA MET A 265 -9.65 2.39 14.66
C MET A 265 -10.27 3.08 15.88
N LEU A 266 -10.97 4.21 15.68
CA LEU A 266 -11.66 4.92 16.76
C LEU A 266 -12.79 4.08 17.36
N ALA A 267 -13.57 3.40 16.53
CA ALA A 267 -14.65 2.50 16.95
C ALA A 267 -14.14 1.23 17.64
N ALA A 268 -12.92 0.81 17.34
CA ALA A 268 -12.24 -0.24 18.08
C ALA A 268 -11.79 0.19 19.48
N GLY A 269 -11.83 1.47 19.77
CA GLY A 269 -11.44 2.07 21.04
C GLY A 269 -10.09 2.78 21.03
N ALA A 270 -9.50 3.03 19.85
CA ALA A 270 -8.25 3.79 19.78
C ALA A 270 -8.42 5.19 20.39
N ASP A 271 -7.40 5.64 21.10
CA ASP A 271 -7.37 6.99 21.64
C ASP A 271 -7.15 8.00 20.50
N PRO A 272 -8.08 8.95 20.26
CA PRO A 272 -7.96 9.93 19.18
C PRO A 272 -6.73 10.83 19.31
N ALA A 273 -6.13 10.95 20.49
CA ALA A 273 -4.89 11.67 20.68
C ALA A 273 -3.72 11.06 19.89
N TYR A 274 -3.73 9.75 19.67
CA TYR A 274 -2.71 9.02 18.90
C TYR A 274 -2.94 9.04 17.40
N VAL A 275 -4.15 9.37 16.93
CA VAL A 275 -4.58 9.18 15.55
C VAL A 275 -4.96 10.51 14.92
N GLN A 276 -4.17 10.96 13.95
CA GLN A 276 -4.49 12.12 13.13
C GLN A 276 -4.64 11.67 11.67
N LYS A 277 -5.49 12.34 10.89
CA LYS A 277 -5.67 12.11 9.45
C LYS A 277 -5.69 13.43 8.71
N VAL A 278 -4.78 13.59 7.75
CA VAL A 278 -4.71 14.78 6.90
C VAL A 278 -4.76 14.37 5.44
N GLU A 279 -5.77 14.83 4.72
CA GLU A 279 -5.84 14.71 3.28
C GLU A 279 -5.17 15.91 2.60
N GLY A 280 -4.68 15.71 1.38
CA GLY A 280 -4.05 16.81 0.64
C GLY A 280 -3.17 16.34 -0.52
N PHE A 281 -2.61 17.30 -1.23
CA PHE A 281 -1.81 17.09 -2.44
C PHE A 281 -0.37 17.56 -2.19
N GLY A 282 0.60 16.91 -2.84
CA GLY A 282 2.03 17.00 -2.58
C GLY A 282 2.57 18.36 -2.09
N LYS A 283 2.37 19.44 -2.85
CA LYS A 283 2.90 20.77 -2.47
C LYS A 283 2.25 21.35 -1.20
N GLY A 284 0.93 21.15 -1.04
CA GLY A 284 0.18 21.70 0.11
C GLY A 284 0.49 21.03 1.45
N ILE A 285 1.07 19.83 1.43
CA ILE A 285 1.37 19.03 2.63
C ILE A 285 2.82 18.57 2.70
N ALA A 286 3.72 19.14 1.88
CA ALA A 286 5.14 18.75 1.87
C ALA A 286 5.79 18.89 3.26
N LYS A 287 5.37 19.91 4.04
CA LYS A 287 5.82 20.14 5.41
C LYS A 287 5.54 18.95 6.34
N LEU A 288 4.48 18.16 6.08
CA LEU A 288 4.15 16.99 6.89
C LEU A 288 5.34 16.00 6.99
N ALA A 289 6.00 15.76 5.87
CA ALA A 289 7.14 14.85 5.81
C ALA A 289 8.46 15.46 6.29
N THR A 290 8.59 16.79 6.33
CA THR A 290 9.85 17.49 6.65
C THR A 290 9.84 18.21 8.00
N ASP A 291 8.71 18.21 8.73
CA ASP A 291 8.61 18.85 10.04
C ASP A 291 9.55 18.18 11.06
N LYS A 292 10.32 18.97 11.78
CA LYS A 292 11.35 18.50 12.74
C LYS A 292 10.77 17.74 13.93
N ARG A 293 9.50 17.93 14.26
CA ARG A 293 8.79 17.18 15.32
C ARG A 293 8.48 15.74 14.92
N VAL A 294 8.46 15.47 13.61
CA VAL A 294 8.21 14.14 13.06
C VAL A 294 9.50 13.33 13.07
N THR A 295 9.52 12.24 13.82
CA THR A 295 10.71 11.38 13.96
C THR A 295 10.81 10.36 12.83
N VAL A 296 9.70 9.77 12.41
CA VAL A 296 9.66 8.72 11.38
C VAL A 296 8.68 9.12 10.28
N VAL A 297 9.09 8.95 9.03
CA VAL A 297 8.18 8.96 7.88
C VAL A 297 8.25 7.59 7.23
N ALA A 298 7.11 6.91 7.16
CA ALA A 298 6.91 5.70 6.37
C ALA A 298 6.15 6.10 5.11
N VAL A 299 6.73 5.88 3.95
CA VAL A 299 6.13 6.24 2.66
C VAL A 299 6.19 5.10 1.67
N THR A 300 5.04 4.76 1.10
CA THR A 300 4.96 3.91 -0.09
C THR A 300 4.55 4.78 -1.27
N GLY A 301 5.37 4.81 -2.32
CA GLY A 301 5.15 5.69 -3.46
C GLY A 301 6.32 5.73 -4.45
N SER A 302 6.43 6.81 -5.26
CA SER A 302 7.51 6.92 -6.23
C SER A 302 8.85 7.29 -5.59
N SER A 303 9.94 6.78 -6.16
CA SER A 303 11.33 7.10 -5.76
C SER A 303 11.61 8.61 -5.83
N GLU A 304 11.03 9.32 -6.82
CA GLU A 304 11.11 10.78 -6.92
C GLU A 304 10.51 11.49 -5.68
N THR A 305 9.39 10.98 -5.17
CA THR A 305 8.76 11.52 -3.96
C THR A 305 9.62 11.24 -2.73
N ALA A 306 10.16 10.03 -2.60
CA ALA A 306 11.02 9.67 -1.50
C ALA A 306 12.32 10.49 -1.47
N ALA A 307 12.95 10.72 -2.63
CA ALA A 307 14.14 11.56 -2.75
C ALA A 307 13.89 12.98 -2.25
N LYS A 308 12.79 13.62 -2.68
CA LYS A 308 12.40 14.96 -2.21
C LYS A 308 12.16 15.02 -0.70
N ILE A 309 11.52 13.98 -0.15
CA ILE A 309 11.32 13.87 1.30
C ILE A 309 12.68 13.73 2.01
N GLN A 310 13.56 12.89 1.51
CA GLN A 310 14.89 12.67 2.11
C GLN A 310 15.74 13.94 2.12
N GLU A 311 15.74 14.70 1.03
CA GLU A 311 16.42 16.01 0.95
C GLU A 311 15.93 16.97 2.04
N GLY A 312 14.62 17.06 2.25
CA GLY A 312 14.02 17.93 3.28
C GLY A 312 14.21 17.45 4.72
N ARG A 313 14.48 16.16 4.93
CA ARG A 313 14.63 15.55 6.26
C ARG A 313 16.07 15.45 6.76
N GLY A 314 17.04 15.41 5.87
CA GLY A 314 18.45 15.14 6.22
C GLY A 314 18.61 13.74 6.83
N LEU A 315 19.18 13.65 8.04
CA LEU A 315 19.45 12.37 8.74
C LEU A 315 18.24 11.77 9.48
N ASN A 316 17.10 12.43 9.47
CA ASN A 316 15.90 11.89 10.12
C ASN A 316 15.40 10.63 9.40
N ARG A 317 14.80 9.70 10.16
CA ARG A 317 14.41 8.39 9.67
C ARG A 317 13.35 8.50 8.57
N LEU A 318 13.70 8.09 7.36
CA LEU A 318 12.81 7.79 6.26
C LEU A 318 12.77 6.28 6.07
N ARG A 319 11.57 5.72 6.00
CA ARG A 319 11.29 4.36 5.58
C ARG A 319 10.51 4.45 4.29
N PHE A 320 11.07 3.91 3.23
CA PHE A 320 10.54 4.04 1.88
C PHE A 320 10.36 2.69 1.23
N GLU A 321 9.19 2.50 0.63
CA GLU A 321 8.84 1.40 -0.25
C GLU A 321 8.43 1.97 -1.60
N GLY A 322 9.18 1.60 -2.64
CA GLY A 322 9.00 2.11 -3.99
C GLY A 322 8.37 1.11 -4.94
N GLY A 323 8.44 1.45 -6.21
CA GLY A 323 8.08 0.56 -7.30
C GLY A 323 9.16 -0.47 -7.61
N GLY A 324 8.82 -1.43 -8.47
CA GLY A 324 9.73 -2.47 -8.91
C GLY A 324 9.78 -2.60 -10.43
N CYS A 325 10.96 -2.80 -10.96
CA CYS A 325 11.15 -3.28 -12.32
C CYS A 325 11.44 -4.79 -12.25
N ASN A 326 10.37 -5.57 -12.07
CA ASN A 326 10.44 -6.96 -11.62
C ASN A 326 10.66 -7.93 -12.78
N TRP A 327 11.73 -8.69 -12.72
CA TRP A 327 12.12 -9.63 -13.76
C TRP A 327 11.93 -11.08 -13.35
N CYS A 328 11.61 -11.90 -14.34
CA CYS A 328 11.50 -13.34 -14.22
C CYS A 328 12.54 -14.02 -15.11
N TYR A 329 13.29 -14.97 -14.59
CA TYR A 329 14.10 -15.89 -15.40
C TYR A 329 13.36 -17.21 -15.56
N VAL A 330 13.28 -17.69 -16.80
CA VAL A 330 12.72 -19.02 -17.09
C VAL A 330 13.78 -19.86 -17.77
N ASP A 331 14.13 -20.95 -17.11
CA ASP A 331 15.16 -21.89 -17.58
C ASP A 331 14.66 -22.76 -18.73
N ASP A 332 15.60 -23.42 -19.42
CA ASP A 332 15.28 -24.41 -20.43
C ASP A 332 14.78 -25.73 -19.81
N GLY A 333 14.22 -26.61 -20.64
CA GLY A 333 13.87 -27.98 -20.26
C GLY A 333 12.46 -28.18 -19.73
N TYR A 334 11.60 -27.18 -19.80
CA TYR A 334 10.17 -27.32 -19.56
C TYR A 334 9.46 -27.90 -20.79
N THR A 335 8.48 -28.78 -20.55
CA THR A 335 7.61 -29.28 -21.62
C THR A 335 6.66 -28.18 -22.15
N PRO A 336 6.08 -28.33 -23.33
CA PRO A 336 5.10 -27.35 -23.85
C PRO A 336 3.93 -27.11 -22.90
N GLU A 337 3.43 -28.14 -22.21
CA GLU A 337 2.33 -28.04 -21.25
C GLU A 337 2.75 -27.25 -19.99
N GLU A 338 3.96 -27.42 -19.55
CA GLU A 338 4.53 -26.66 -18.43
C GLU A 338 4.77 -25.20 -18.80
N LEU A 339 5.34 -24.93 -19.97
CA LEU A 339 5.51 -23.57 -20.49
C LEU A 339 4.16 -22.85 -20.61
N LYS A 340 3.09 -23.56 -21.01
CA LYS A 340 1.75 -22.99 -21.03
C LYS A 340 1.26 -22.59 -19.64
N LYS A 341 1.48 -23.40 -18.61
CA LYS A 341 1.14 -23.05 -17.22
C LYS A 341 1.94 -21.84 -16.73
N ILE A 342 3.23 -21.81 -17.05
CA ILE A 342 4.11 -20.67 -16.74
C ILE A 342 3.58 -19.41 -17.44
N ALA A 343 3.25 -19.48 -18.74
CA ALA A 343 2.71 -18.37 -19.50
C ALA A 343 1.42 -17.81 -18.90
N VAL A 344 0.48 -18.68 -18.51
CA VAL A 344 -0.77 -18.25 -17.82
C VAL A 344 -0.45 -17.50 -16.52
N ARG A 345 0.46 -18.03 -15.69
CA ARG A 345 0.83 -17.40 -14.43
C ARG A 345 1.53 -16.05 -14.63
N LEU A 346 2.45 -15.96 -15.61
CA LEU A 346 3.17 -14.72 -15.91
C LEU A 346 2.26 -13.67 -16.57
N THR A 347 1.29 -14.09 -17.40
CA THR A 347 0.28 -13.17 -17.95
C THR A 347 -0.58 -12.57 -16.86
N TYR A 348 -0.98 -13.35 -15.84
CA TYR A 348 -1.67 -12.81 -14.67
C TYR A 348 -0.83 -11.76 -13.94
N SER A 349 0.48 -11.99 -13.78
CA SER A 349 1.39 -11.04 -13.11
C SER A 349 1.49 -9.67 -13.80
N VAL A 350 1.22 -9.59 -15.09
CA VAL A 350 1.27 -8.33 -15.85
C VAL A 350 -0.11 -7.75 -16.14
N CYS A 351 -1.14 -8.56 -16.34
CA CYS A 351 -2.49 -8.08 -16.69
C CYS A 351 -3.37 -7.83 -15.46
N GLY A 352 -3.20 -8.64 -14.40
CA GLY A 352 -3.94 -8.47 -13.16
C GLY A 352 -3.67 -7.13 -12.49
N PHE A 353 -4.68 -6.58 -11.84
CA PHE A 353 -4.65 -5.24 -11.25
C PHE A 353 -4.32 -4.11 -12.26
N GLY A 354 -4.46 -4.35 -13.57
CA GLY A 354 -4.02 -3.42 -14.59
C GLY A 354 -2.51 -3.10 -14.53
N ALA A 355 -1.68 -4.03 -14.03
CA ALA A 355 -0.26 -3.86 -13.70
C ALA A 355 0.03 -2.83 -12.59
N HIS A 356 -0.94 -2.53 -11.71
CA HIS A 356 -0.77 -1.57 -10.61
C HIS A 356 -0.35 -2.22 -9.30
N LYS A 357 0.47 -3.26 -9.35
CA LYS A 357 1.26 -3.75 -8.22
C LYS A 357 2.70 -3.28 -8.38
N CYS A 358 3.32 -2.84 -7.30
CA CYS A 358 4.76 -2.59 -7.30
C CYS A 358 5.57 -3.84 -7.68
N THR A 359 4.99 -5.04 -7.44
CA THR A 359 5.55 -6.35 -7.80
C THR A 359 5.05 -6.91 -9.15
N SER A 360 4.28 -6.14 -9.94
CA SER A 360 3.86 -6.59 -11.28
C SER A 360 5.06 -6.97 -12.13
N LEU A 361 4.91 -8.04 -12.91
CA LEU A 361 5.97 -8.51 -13.80
C LEU A 361 6.27 -7.45 -14.87
N HIS A 362 7.51 -7.01 -14.92
CA HIS A 362 8.02 -6.11 -15.93
C HIS A 362 8.57 -6.87 -17.15
N GLY A 363 9.40 -7.90 -16.90
CA GLY A 363 10.07 -8.58 -17.99
C GLY A 363 10.40 -10.04 -17.73
N ILE A 364 10.61 -10.77 -18.83
CA ILE A 364 11.01 -12.17 -18.85
C ILE A 364 12.37 -12.28 -19.54
N ALA A 365 13.32 -12.96 -18.88
CA ALA A 365 14.60 -13.33 -19.44
C ALA A 365 14.66 -14.86 -19.61
N ALA A 366 15.12 -15.32 -20.77
CA ALA A 366 15.31 -16.72 -21.07
C ALA A 366 16.27 -16.90 -22.25
N SER A 367 16.67 -18.14 -22.55
CA SER A 367 17.34 -18.47 -23.83
C SER A 367 16.40 -18.17 -25.01
N GLY A 368 16.95 -17.88 -26.19
CA GLY A 368 16.16 -17.45 -27.34
C GLY A 368 14.98 -18.37 -27.68
N LYS A 369 15.21 -19.71 -27.71
CA LYS A 369 14.15 -20.68 -28.02
C LYS A 369 13.03 -20.71 -26.97
N THR A 370 13.41 -20.71 -25.69
CA THR A 370 12.45 -20.71 -24.58
C THR A 370 11.71 -19.39 -24.51
N LEU A 371 12.39 -18.26 -24.74
CA LEU A 371 11.78 -16.95 -24.78
C LEU A 371 10.73 -16.84 -25.88
N ASP A 372 11.05 -17.23 -27.11
CA ASP A 372 10.13 -17.12 -28.25
C ASP A 372 8.87 -17.99 -28.03
N ALA A 373 9.04 -19.21 -27.48
CA ALA A 373 7.91 -20.06 -27.13
C ALA A 373 7.03 -19.44 -26.05
N LEU A 374 7.62 -18.88 -24.97
CA LEU A 374 6.88 -18.21 -23.90
C LEU A 374 6.15 -16.97 -24.39
N LEU A 375 6.80 -16.11 -25.15
CA LEU A 375 6.17 -14.88 -25.67
C LEU A 375 5.00 -15.20 -26.60
N GLY A 376 5.10 -16.28 -27.39
CA GLY A 376 3.98 -16.79 -28.19
C GLY A 376 2.79 -17.21 -27.32
N LEU A 377 3.03 -18.06 -26.31
CA LEU A 377 2.00 -18.54 -25.37
C LEU A 377 1.37 -17.41 -24.54
N ILE A 378 2.17 -16.44 -24.11
CA ILE A 378 1.69 -15.25 -23.39
C ILE A 378 0.82 -14.38 -24.28
N ASN A 379 1.22 -14.18 -25.55
CA ASN A 379 0.39 -13.43 -26.50
C ASN A 379 -0.97 -14.12 -26.75
N GLU A 380 -0.99 -15.45 -26.81
CA GLU A 380 -2.24 -16.22 -26.88
C GLU A 380 -3.08 -16.05 -25.61
N GLU A 381 -2.47 -16.17 -24.43
CA GLU A 381 -3.15 -16.04 -23.15
C GLU A 381 -3.73 -14.62 -22.96
N MET A 382 -3.02 -13.57 -23.40
CA MET A 382 -3.51 -12.18 -23.36
C MET A 382 -4.82 -11.99 -24.16
N ASN A 383 -5.16 -12.87 -25.11
CA ASN A 383 -6.45 -12.82 -25.82
C ASN A 383 -7.63 -13.20 -24.91
N SER A 384 -7.38 -13.93 -23.84
CA SER A 384 -8.40 -14.30 -22.85
C SER A 384 -8.69 -13.18 -21.84
N TRP A 385 -7.89 -12.11 -21.84
CA TRP A 385 -8.06 -10.96 -20.95
C TRP A 385 -8.90 -9.88 -21.62
N ARG A 386 -9.98 -9.49 -20.97
CA ARG A 386 -10.91 -8.47 -21.46
C ARG A 386 -10.58 -7.11 -20.84
N VAL A 387 -10.55 -6.05 -21.65
CA VAL A 387 -10.49 -4.67 -21.15
C VAL A 387 -11.90 -4.19 -20.89
N ALA A 388 -12.25 -3.98 -19.63
CA ALA A 388 -13.61 -3.61 -19.21
C ALA A 388 -13.60 -2.90 -17.85
N ASP A 389 -14.76 -2.37 -17.45
CA ASP A 389 -14.96 -1.91 -16.10
C ASP A 389 -14.97 -3.12 -15.13
N PRO A 390 -13.99 -3.22 -14.23
CA PRO A 390 -13.88 -4.37 -13.35
C PRO A 390 -14.98 -4.42 -12.28
N ARG A 391 -15.72 -3.32 -12.08
CA ARG A 391 -16.85 -3.27 -11.13
C ARG A 391 -18.05 -4.06 -11.64
N GLU A 392 -18.21 -4.13 -12.97
CA GLU A 392 -19.29 -4.84 -13.66
C GLU A 392 -18.89 -6.24 -14.09
N ALA A 393 -17.59 -6.56 -14.05
CA ALA A 393 -17.09 -7.87 -14.48
C ALA A 393 -17.43 -8.96 -13.46
N THR A 394 -17.82 -10.12 -13.98
CA THR A 394 -18.05 -11.35 -13.22
C THR A 394 -16.85 -12.29 -13.26
N GLU A 395 -15.96 -12.09 -14.22
CA GLU A 395 -14.71 -12.82 -14.41
C GLU A 395 -13.49 -12.07 -13.84
N ASP A 396 -12.44 -12.82 -13.48
CA ASP A 396 -11.19 -12.27 -12.92
C ASP A 396 -10.16 -11.87 -14.00
N LYS A 397 -10.32 -12.33 -15.25
CA LYS A 397 -9.44 -11.97 -16.37
C LYS A 397 -9.85 -10.64 -17.01
N VAL A 398 -9.72 -9.57 -16.25
CA VAL A 398 -10.01 -8.21 -16.67
C VAL A 398 -8.79 -7.32 -16.48
N VAL A 399 -8.42 -6.60 -17.53
CA VAL A 399 -7.44 -5.51 -17.45
C VAL A 399 -8.17 -4.27 -17.01
N SER A 400 -7.95 -3.88 -15.76
CA SER A 400 -8.54 -2.69 -15.16
C SER A 400 -7.97 -1.41 -15.78
N PRO A 401 -8.72 -0.29 -15.82
CA PRO A 401 -8.20 1.00 -16.25
C PRO A 401 -7.00 1.43 -15.41
N LEU A 402 -6.09 2.16 -16.01
CA LEU A 402 -4.96 2.72 -15.29
C LEU A 402 -5.44 3.71 -14.23
N MET A 403 -4.86 3.61 -13.06
CA MET A 403 -5.13 4.52 -11.92
C MET A 403 -4.44 5.88 -12.11
N VAL A 404 -3.51 5.97 -13.07
CA VAL A 404 -2.74 7.16 -13.44
C VAL A 404 -2.99 7.56 -14.88
N HIS A 405 -2.68 8.80 -15.25
CA HIS A 405 -2.84 9.31 -16.62
C HIS A 405 -1.72 8.82 -17.54
N LYS A 406 -1.61 7.51 -17.75
CA LYS A 406 -0.54 6.88 -18.54
C LYS A 406 -0.99 6.18 -19.83
N ALA A 407 -2.28 6.19 -20.16
CA ALA A 407 -2.74 5.49 -21.36
C ALA A 407 -2.10 6.03 -22.64
N GLN A 408 -1.85 7.33 -22.73
CA GLN A 408 -1.13 7.92 -23.87
C GLN A 408 0.35 7.54 -23.85
N THR A 409 0.97 7.51 -22.68
CA THR A 409 2.37 7.08 -22.53
C THR A 409 2.58 5.64 -23.02
N LEU A 410 1.64 4.72 -22.74
CA LEU A 410 1.68 3.36 -23.30
C LEU A 410 1.65 3.37 -24.84
N VAL A 411 0.74 4.14 -25.42
CA VAL A 411 0.63 4.29 -26.90
C VAL A 411 1.94 4.82 -27.48
N ASP A 412 2.51 5.84 -26.86
CA ASP A 412 3.75 6.48 -27.31
C ASP A 412 4.95 5.52 -27.21
N ILE A 413 5.05 4.75 -26.11
CA ILE A 413 6.11 3.73 -25.96
C ILE A 413 6.03 2.69 -27.09
N VAL A 414 4.85 2.17 -27.39
CA VAL A 414 4.67 1.15 -28.43
C VAL A 414 4.95 1.73 -29.81
N ALA A 415 4.52 2.97 -30.08
CA ALA A 415 4.78 3.65 -31.35
C ALA A 415 6.27 3.90 -31.59
N GLU A 416 7.00 4.29 -30.58
CA GLU A 416 8.47 4.49 -30.68
C GLU A 416 9.21 3.14 -30.71
N ALA A 417 8.76 2.13 -29.95
CA ALA A 417 9.31 0.79 -29.97
C ALA A 417 9.31 0.17 -31.38
N LYS A 418 8.26 0.39 -32.19
CA LYS A 418 8.19 -0.06 -33.60
C LYS A 418 9.31 0.51 -34.48
N LYS A 419 9.85 1.66 -34.12
CA LYS A 419 10.92 2.36 -34.86
C LYS A 419 12.31 2.06 -34.31
N THR A 420 12.38 1.46 -33.11
CA THR A 420 13.64 1.23 -32.40
C THR A 420 14.34 -0.05 -32.89
N PRO A 421 15.57 0.03 -33.39
CA PRO A 421 16.33 -1.13 -33.85
C PRO A 421 16.51 -2.16 -32.72
N GLY A 422 16.25 -3.44 -33.01
CA GLY A 422 16.36 -4.53 -32.04
C GLY A 422 15.17 -4.67 -31.08
N VAL A 423 14.09 -3.94 -31.32
CA VAL A 423 12.81 -4.14 -30.66
C VAL A 423 11.81 -4.76 -31.63
N THR A 424 11.12 -5.81 -31.21
CA THR A 424 10.01 -6.42 -31.93
C THR A 424 8.74 -6.24 -31.13
N VAL A 425 7.74 -5.57 -31.72
CA VAL A 425 6.41 -5.45 -31.13
C VAL A 425 5.59 -6.69 -31.48
N ILE A 426 5.37 -7.57 -30.52
CA ILE A 426 4.60 -8.81 -30.70
C ILE A 426 3.10 -8.52 -30.56
N ARG A 427 2.75 -7.63 -29.61
CA ARG A 427 1.38 -7.15 -29.39
C ARG A 427 1.41 -5.64 -29.15
N GLU A 428 0.62 -4.92 -29.95
CA GLU A 428 0.68 -3.46 -29.94
C GLU A 428 0.10 -2.80 -28.69
N GLY A 429 -0.91 -3.44 -28.09
CA GLY A 429 -1.64 -2.78 -27.02
C GLY A 429 -2.39 -1.53 -27.51
N GLY A 430 -2.51 -0.52 -26.65
CA GLY A 430 -3.12 0.77 -26.97
C GLY A 430 -4.32 1.11 -26.11
N ARG A 431 -5.00 2.23 -26.39
CA ARG A 431 -6.24 2.59 -25.67
C ARG A 431 -7.35 1.60 -25.96
N ALA A 432 -8.25 1.42 -25.01
CA ALA A 432 -9.48 0.67 -25.25
C ALA A 432 -10.38 1.39 -26.24
N ASP A 433 -11.19 0.61 -26.96
CA ASP A 433 -12.11 1.14 -27.97
C ASP A 433 -13.41 1.70 -27.33
N GLY A 434 -14.07 2.60 -28.05
CA GLY A 434 -15.40 3.13 -27.75
C GLY A 434 -15.45 4.03 -26.51
N ALA A 435 -16.67 4.29 -26.05
CA ALA A 435 -16.93 5.24 -24.97
C ALA A 435 -16.19 4.93 -23.64
N TYR A 436 -15.95 3.66 -23.35
CA TYR A 436 -15.18 3.28 -22.17
C TYR A 436 -13.74 3.78 -22.22
N GLY A 437 -13.05 3.62 -23.37
CA GLY A 437 -11.70 4.15 -23.56
C GLY A 437 -11.61 5.68 -23.61
N GLU A 438 -12.70 6.34 -24.02
CA GLU A 438 -12.75 7.81 -24.06
C GLU A 438 -12.89 8.42 -22.65
N HIS A 439 -13.59 7.74 -21.74
CA HIS A 439 -13.91 8.26 -20.42
C HIS A 439 -13.10 7.65 -19.26
N SER A 440 -12.16 6.76 -19.58
CA SER A 440 -11.25 6.14 -18.60
C SER A 440 -9.81 6.11 -19.15
N GLU A 441 -8.89 5.61 -18.34
CA GLU A 441 -7.52 5.27 -18.78
C GLU A 441 -7.41 3.77 -19.13
N ALA A 442 -8.44 3.19 -19.73
CA ALA A 442 -8.44 1.79 -20.12
C ALA A 442 -7.51 1.54 -21.31
N VAL A 443 -6.67 0.51 -21.18
CA VAL A 443 -5.66 0.14 -22.18
C VAL A 443 -5.66 -1.37 -22.44
N LYS A 444 -5.34 -1.74 -23.67
CA LYS A 444 -5.02 -3.11 -24.07
C LYS A 444 -3.56 -3.41 -23.72
N PRO A 445 -3.22 -4.61 -23.21
CA PRO A 445 -1.84 -4.94 -22.87
C PRO A 445 -0.94 -5.02 -24.09
N ALA A 446 0.33 -4.64 -23.92
CA ALA A 446 1.37 -4.70 -24.94
C ALA A 446 2.41 -5.77 -24.61
N LEU A 447 3.06 -6.33 -25.65
CA LEU A 447 4.12 -7.33 -25.53
C LEU A 447 5.25 -7.03 -26.51
N LEU A 448 6.45 -6.86 -25.98
CA LEU A 448 7.65 -6.48 -26.74
C LEU A 448 8.75 -7.53 -26.56
N LYS A 449 9.54 -7.80 -27.59
CA LYS A 449 10.85 -8.45 -27.44
C LYS A 449 11.91 -7.38 -27.64
N ILE A 450 12.86 -7.26 -26.70
CA ILE A 450 13.83 -6.17 -26.65
C ILE A 450 15.27 -6.68 -26.51
N ARG A 451 16.23 -5.80 -26.77
CA ARG A 451 17.61 -5.95 -26.30
C ARG A 451 17.81 -5.22 -24.96
N PRO A 452 18.83 -5.60 -24.16
CA PRO A 452 19.06 -4.98 -22.84
C PRO A 452 19.22 -3.45 -22.87
N ASP A 453 19.76 -2.91 -23.95
CA ASP A 453 20.04 -1.49 -24.17
C ASP A 453 18.92 -0.72 -24.89
N SER A 454 17.81 -1.37 -25.21
CA SER A 454 16.71 -0.76 -25.96
C SER A 454 16.11 0.43 -25.23
N THR A 455 16.09 1.58 -25.90
CA THR A 455 15.63 2.86 -25.36
C THR A 455 14.65 3.53 -26.32
N VAL A 456 13.62 4.14 -25.80
CA VAL A 456 12.64 4.95 -26.54
C VAL A 456 12.56 6.35 -25.96
N ARG A 457 12.14 7.33 -26.76
CA ARG A 457 11.95 8.71 -26.32
C ARG A 457 10.49 9.10 -26.40
N VAL A 458 9.85 9.28 -25.24
CA VAL A 458 8.41 9.50 -25.14
C VAL A 458 8.08 10.66 -24.19
N ASN A 459 6.88 11.23 -24.35
CA ASN A 459 6.32 12.16 -23.37
C ASN A 459 5.84 11.35 -22.14
N TRP A 460 6.69 11.30 -21.10
CA TRP A 460 6.42 10.50 -19.92
C TRP A 460 5.41 11.20 -19.00
N ASP A 461 4.20 10.64 -18.88
CA ASP A 461 3.12 11.15 -18.01
C ASP A 461 2.76 12.64 -18.25
N GLY A 462 2.97 13.14 -19.44
CA GLY A 462 2.76 14.57 -19.73
C GLY A 462 3.80 15.53 -19.14
N LYS A 463 4.86 14.98 -18.52
CA LYS A 463 5.95 15.78 -17.89
C LYS A 463 7.05 16.21 -18.86
N GLY A 464 6.90 15.91 -20.14
CA GLY A 464 7.87 16.22 -21.19
C GLY A 464 8.57 14.99 -21.76
N MET A 465 9.35 15.21 -22.82
CA MET A 465 10.08 14.15 -23.52
C MET A 465 11.21 13.60 -22.66
N GLN A 466 11.16 12.31 -22.36
CA GLN A 466 12.15 11.59 -21.59
C GLN A 466 12.67 10.38 -22.36
N GLU A 467 13.91 10.02 -22.10
CA GLU A 467 14.51 8.79 -22.57
C GLU A 467 14.17 7.67 -21.58
N VAL A 468 13.57 6.59 -22.09
CA VAL A 468 13.06 5.46 -21.31
C VAL A 468 13.77 4.21 -21.76
N ARG A 469 14.60 3.64 -20.90
CA ARG A 469 15.23 2.33 -21.13
C ARG A 469 14.20 1.24 -20.82
N LEU A 470 13.81 0.48 -21.85
CA LEU A 470 12.70 -0.47 -21.76
C LEU A 470 12.97 -1.62 -20.79
N SER A 471 14.23 -1.94 -20.49
CA SER A 471 14.62 -3.02 -19.59
C SER A 471 14.65 -2.64 -18.10
N THR A 472 14.75 -1.35 -17.75
CA THR A 472 15.01 -0.92 -16.36
C THR A 472 14.09 0.19 -15.86
N THR A 473 13.10 0.61 -16.65
CA THR A 473 12.13 1.64 -16.23
C THR A 473 10.82 1.00 -15.79
N GLU A 474 10.38 1.23 -14.57
CA GLU A 474 9.06 0.79 -14.11
C GLU A 474 7.95 1.44 -14.94
N PHE A 475 7.16 0.67 -15.67
CA PHE A 475 6.04 1.22 -16.46
C PHE A 475 4.81 1.52 -15.62
N PHE A 476 4.49 0.68 -14.67
CA PHE A 476 3.23 0.71 -13.93
C PHE A 476 2.01 0.72 -14.86
N MET A 477 2.11 -0.08 -15.91
CA MET A 477 1.15 -0.27 -17.02
C MET A 477 1.29 -1.69 -17.56
N PRO A 478 0.28 -2.29 -18.20
CA PRO A 478 0.34 -3.64 -18.73
C PRO A 478 1.19 -3.73 -20.01
N ILE A 479 2.49 -3.49 -19.87
CA ILE A 479 3.52 -3.71 -20.89
C ILE A 479 4.47 -4.78 -20.37
N LEU A 480 4.57 -5.90 -21.07
CA LEU A 480 5.55 -6.95 -20.79
C LEU A 480 6.68 -6.91 -21.81
N VAL A 481 7.91 -7.00 -21.34
CA VAL A 481 9.07 -7.11 -22.21
C VAL A 481 9.73 -8.48 -22.09
N GLY A 482 10.19 -9.04 -23.21
CA GLY A 482 11.01 -10.25 -23.24
C GLY A 482 12.43 -9.91 -23.65
N MET A 483 13.42 -10.46 -22.98
CA MET A 483 14.83 -10.23 -23.24
C MET A 483 15.58 -11.55 -23.34
N GLU A 484 16.25 -11.76 -24.46
CA GLU A 484 17.11 -12.93 -24.62
C GLU A 484 18.42 -12.74 -23.88
N LEU A 485 18.74 -13.68 -23.00
CA LEU A 485 20.02 -13.73 -22.30
C LEU A 485 20.69 -15.10 -22.53
N PRO A 486 22.01 -15.12 -22.66
CA PRO A 486 22.73 -16.36 -23.01
C PRO A 486 22.66 -17.41 -21.89
N ASP A 487 22.61 -16.97 -20.63
CA ASP A 487 22.63 -17.86 -19.47
C ASP A 487 22.10 -17.18 -18.20
N PHE A 488 21.98 -17.96 -17.14
CA PHE A 488 21.51 -17.49 -15.83
C PHE A 488 22.47 -16.49 -15.16
N GLU A 489 23.78 -16.63 -15.36
CA GLU A 489 24.75 -15.69 -14.79
C GLU A 489 24.57 -14.28 -15.39
N SER A 490 24.31 -14.20 -16.68
CA SER A 490 23.98 -12.93 -17.37
C SER A 490 22.71 -12.28 -16.80
N TYR A 491 21.71 -13.09 -16.44
CA TYR A 491 20.51 -12.60 -15.76
C TYR A 491 20.81 -12.05 -14.36
N VAL A 492 21.60 -12.77 -13.56
CA VAL A 492 22.04 -12.31 -12.24
C VAL A 492 22.81 -10.99 -12.35
N ARG A 493 23.74 -10.89 -13.32
CA ARG A 493 24.49 -9.64 -13.57
C ARG A 493 23.59 -8.47 -13.95
N PHE A 494 22.62 -8.71 -14.81
CA PHE A 494 21.63 -7.70 -15.17
C PHE A 494 20.84 -7.22 -13.95
N CYS A 495 20.32 -8.12 -13.12
CA CYS A 495 19.56 -7.76 -11.92
C CYS A 495 20.41 -6.99 -10.90
N LEU A 496 21.68 -7.37 -10.73
CA LEU A 496 22.56 -6.75 -9.72
C LEU A 496 23.16 -5.40 -10.15
N PHE A 497 23.46 -5.23 -11.43
CA PHE A 497 24.31 -4.13 -11.87
C PHE A 497 23.64 -3.15 -12.84
N GLU A 498 22.52 -3.53 -13.43
CA GLU A 498 21.82 -2.69 -14.40
C GLU A 498 20.42 -2.30 -13.94
N ASN A 499 19.71 -3.16 -13.20
CA ASN A 499 18.38 -2.89 -12.70
C ASN A 499 18.45 -2.36 -11.25
N SER A 500 18.21 -1.07 -11.07
CA SER A 500 18.21 -0.43 -9.74
C SER A 500 16.92 -0.67 -8.93
N HIS A 501 15.88 -1.27 -9.55
CA HIS A 501 14.58 -1.50 -8.90
C HIS A 501 14.44 -2.98 -8.52
N ASP A 502 14.96 -3.35 -7.38
CA ASP A 502 15.14 -4.72 -6.88
C ASP A 502 14.03 -5.21 -5.94
N LEU A 503 12.76 -4.82 -6.17
CA LEU A 503 11.67 -5.15 -5.26
C LEU A 503 11.32 -6.64 -5.28
N ALA A 504 11.08 -7.22 -6.46
CA ALA A 504 10.73 -8.62 -6.61
C ALA A 504 11.40 -9.27 -7.83
N THR A 505 11.83 -10.50 -7.65
CA THR A 505 12.46 -11.32 -8.71
C THR A 505 11.83 -12.71 -8.71
N SER A 506 11.72 -13.33 -9.86
CA SER A 506 11.18 -14.69 -10.00
C SER A 506 12.16 -15.59 -10.76
N LEU A 507 12.29 -16.84 -10.29
CA LEU A 507 13.09 -17.88 -10.92
C LEU A 507 12.24 -19.10 -11.20
N TRP A 508 12.14 -19.50 -12.46
CA TRP A 508 11.57 -20.76 -12.90
C TRP A 508 12.73 -21.66 -13.34
N THR A 509 13.14 -22.56 -12.48
CA THR A 509 14.23 -23.50 -12.74
C THR A 509 14.11 -24.74 -11.86
N ARG A 510 14.67 -25.84 -12.32
CA ARG A 510 14.83 -27.10 -11.57
C ARG A 510 16.27 -27.34 -11.14
N ASP A 511 17.16 -26.44 -11.50
CA ASP A 511 18.57 -26.53 -11.14
C ASP A 511 18.82 -25.92 -9.75
N ASP A 512 19.09 -26.77 -8.77
CA ASP A 512 19.38 -26.36 -7.40
C ASP A 512 20.56 -25.39 -7.28
N ARG A 513 21.54 -25.46 -8.19
CA ARG A 513 22.69 -24.53 -8.19
C ARG A 513 22.24 -23.13 -8.57
N LYS A 514 21.33 -23.00 -9.54
CA LYS A 514 20.75 -21.72 -9.94
C LYS A 514 19.87 -21.15 -8.82
N LEU A 515 19.06 -21.98 -8.16
CA LEU A 515 18.28 -21.57 -6.98
C LEU A 515 19.18 -21.06 -5.86
N GLN A 516 20.24 -21.81 -5.52
CA GLN A 516 21.19 -21.39 -4.46
C GLN A 516 21.92 -20.10 -4.82
N LEU A 517 22.32 -19.92 -6.08
CA LEU A 517 22.94 -18.68 -6.54
C LEU A 517 21.95 -17.52 -6.46
N GLY A 518 20.71 -17.71 -6.93
CA GLY A 518 19.64 -16.70 -6.85
C GLY A 518 19.40 -16.24 -5.41
N ARG A 519 19.24 -17.18 -4.47
CA ARG A 519 19.05 -16.89 -3.03
C ARG A 519 20.18 -16.07 -2.39
N ARG A 520 21.37 -16.12 -2.96
CA ARG A 520 22.56 -15.40 -2.44
C ARG A 520 22.81 -14.06 -3.12
N THR A 521 22.25 -13.86 -4.30
CA THR A 521 22.65 -12.73 -5.16
C THR A 521 21.50 -11.81 -5.52
N LEU A 522 20.28 -12.33 -5.68
CA LEU A 522 19.14 -11.51 -6.07
C LEU A 522 18.56 -10.81 -4.86
N GLY A 523 18.33 -9.50 -5.00
CA GLY A 523 17.78 -8.66 -3.94
C GLY A 523 16.25 -8.72 -3.88
N GLY A 524 15.68 -8.06 -2.85
CA GLY A 524 14.26 -7.99 -2.64
C GLY A 524 13.60 -9.34 -2.35
N MET A 525 12.38 -9.51 -2.83
CA MET A 525 11.62 -10.75 -2.67
C MET A 525 11.90 -11.71 -3.82
N LEU A 526 12.50 -12.86 -3.54
CA LEU A 526 12.73 -13.92 -4.52
C LEU A 526 11.57 -14.92 -4.51
N LYS A 527 10.92 -15.12 -5.66
CA LYS A 527 9.88 -16.12 -5.87
C LYS A 527 10.40 -17.27 -6.71
N GLU A 528 10.28 -18.49 -6.20
CA GLU A 528 10.73 -19.71 -6.88
C GLU A 528 9.53 -20.43 -7.49
N ASN A 529 9.55 -20.63 -8.82
CA ASN A 529 8.47 -21.25 -9.60
C ASN A 529 7.09 -20.59 -9.38
N ASP A 530 7.08 -19.27 -9.23
CA ASP A 530 5.87 -18.46 -9.14
C ASP A 530 6.09 -17.08 -9.78
N GLY A 531 5.04 -16.26 -9.90
CA GLY A 531 5.13 -14.90 -10.42
C GLY A 531 5.71 -13.92 -9.41
N THR A 532 6.29 -12.84 -9.88
CA THR A 532 6.85 -11.76 -9.02
C THR A 532 5.81 -11.14 -8.08
N ASP A 533 4.52 -11.21 -8.46
CA ASP A 533 3.38 -10.62 -7.75
C ASP A 533 2.73 -11.52 -6.68
N SER A 534 3.37 -12.63 -6.30
CA SER A 534 2.85 -13.62 -5.33
C SER A 534 3.22 -13.31 -3.87
N ALA A 535 3.38 -12.06 -3.51
CA ALA A 535 3.61 -11.67 -2.12
C ALA A 535 2.47 -12.15 -1.21
N LEU A 536 2.84 -12.66 -0.04
CA LEU A 536 1.93 -13.12 1.01
C LEU A 536 2.06 -12.20 2.22
N GLU A 537 0.97 -12.02 2.94
CA GLU A 537 0.83 -11.02 4.00
C GLU A 537 1.67 -11.33 5.26
N TRP A 538 2.15 -12.57 5.40
CA TRP A 538 3.04 -12.99 6.50
C TRP A 538 4.51 -13.04 6.09
N GLU A 539 4.83 -12.75 4.81
CA GLU A 539 6.20 -12.58 4.36
C GLU A 539 6.67 -11.16 4.62
N GLU A 540 7.94 -10.98 4.89
CA GLU A 540 8.54 -9.66 4.85
C GLU A 540 8.50 -9.16 3.39
N PHE A 541 7.75 -8.09 3.18
CA PHE A 541 7.60 -7.44 1.90
C PHE A 541 8.52 -6.23 1.84
N GLY A 542 9.38 -6.16 0.84
CA GLY A 542 10.24 -5.01 0.65
C GLY A 542 11.48 -5.29 -0.20
N ALA A 543 12.13 -4.20 -0.61
CA ALA A 543 13.38 -4.24 -1.35
C ALA A 543 14.58 -4.53 -0.46
N SER A 544 15.73 -4.80 -1.08
CA SER A 544 16.98 -5.10 -0.37
C SER A 544 17.58 -3.89 0.40
N GLY A 545 17.12 -2.69 0.13
CA GLY A 545 17.67 -1.45 0.71
C GLY A 545 18.90 -0.90 -0.02
N ILE A 546 19.26 -1.49 -1.15
CA ILE A 546 20.44 -1.08 -1.93
C ILE A 546 20.01 -0.24 -3.15
N GLY A 547 18.87 -0.57 -3.77
CA GLY A 547 18.40 0.05 -5.00
C GLY A 547 17.33 1.12 -4.78
N ASP A 548 16.68 1.52 -5.87
CA ASP A 548 15.65 2.56 -5.92
C ASP A 548 14.27 2.08 -5.45
N SER A 549 14.10 0.79 -5.15
CA SER A 549 12.85 0.23 -4.62
C SER A 549 12.67 0.45 -3.12
N GLY A 550 13.68 0.91 -2.40
CA GLY A 550 13.54 1.37 -1.03
C GLY A 550 14.22 0.52 0.05
N ASN A 551 13.90 0.82 1.29
CA ASN A 551 14.55 0.25 2.49
C ASN A 551 13.54 -0.12 3.60
N MET A 552 12.28 -0.29 3.24
CA MET A 552 11.23 -0.59 4.20
C MET A 552 10.76 -2.03 4.03
N GLY A 553 10.83 -2.81 5.09
CA GLY A 553 10.17 -4.10 5.17
C GLY A 553 8.84 -3.96 5.89
N VAL A 554 7.76 -4.50 5.32
CA VAL A 554 6.41 -4.53 5.90
C VAL A 554 5.81 -5.94 5.76
N GLY A 555 4.62 -6.15 6.32
CA GLY A 555 3.90 -7.41 6.22
C GLY A 555 4.15 -8.29 7.42
N GLU A 556 5.34 -8.83 7.60
CA GLU A 556 5.72 -9.51 8.82
C GLU A 556 5.72 -8.51 9.99
N VAL A 557 5.17 -8.94 11.15
CA VAL A 557 4.91 -8.03 12.28
C VAL A 557 6.17 -7.37 12.80
N THR A 558 7.27 -8.13 12.91
CA THR A 558 8.54 -7.62 13.42
C THR A 558 9.16 -6.59 12.48
N ALA A 559 9.08 -6.83 11.16
CA ALA A 559 9.52 -5.89 10.15
C ALA A 559 8.74 -4.57 10.24
N THR A 560 7.40 -4.67 10.30
CA THR A 560 6.53 -3.49 10.42
C THR A 560 6.77 -2.71 11.72
N LEU A 561 6.91 -3.40 12.86
CA LEU A 561 7.22 -2.75 14.15
C LEU A 561 8.57 -2.03 14.13
N SER A 562 9.56 -2.56 13.42
CA SER A 562 10.90 -1.95 13.32
C SER A 562 10.87 -0.56 12.69
N ILE A 563 9.84 -0.26 11.90
CA ILE A 563 9.62 1.06 11.30
C ILE A 563 9.36 2.10 12.38
N TYR A 564 8.47 1.77 13.34
CA TYR A 564 7.91 2.70 14.33
C TYR A 564 8.60 2.64 15.69
N THR A 565 9.61 1.80 15.83
CA THR A 565 10.30 1.60 17.09
C THR A 565 11.79 1.92 16.98
N ARG A 566 12.43 2.06 18.11
CA ARG A 566 13.90 2.19 18.25
C ARG A 566 14.42 1.15 19.23
N ARG A 567 15.64 0.70 19.01
CA ARG A 567 16.31 -0.20 19.95
C ARG A 567 16.91 0.58 21.10
N GLN A 568 16.65 0.11 22.32
CA GLN A 568 17.30 0.59 23.53
C GLN A 568 18.11 -0.57 24.12
N LYS A 569 19.29 -0.26 24.62
CA LYS A 569 20.20 -1.24 25.24
C LYS A 569 20.92 -0.59 26.41
N GLY A 570 21.25 -1.37 27.41
CA GLY A 570 21.92 -0.88 28.58
C GLY A 570 22.66 -1.97 29.33
N ARG A 571 23.38 -1.55 30.36
CA ARG A 571 24.10 -2.43 31.28
C ARG A 571 23.67 -2.10 32.70
N HIS A 572 23.40 -3.13 33.49
CA HIS A 572 23.19 -3.07 34.91
C HIS A 572 24.41 -3.64 35.62
N ILE A 573 24.92 -2.96 36.62
CA ILE A 573 26.01 -3.42 37.48
C ILE A 573 25.41 -3.70 38.86
N VAL A 574 25.55 -4.92 39.34
CA VAL A 574 25.15 -5.30 40.70
C VAL A 574 26.32 -4.98 41.62
N PHE A 575 26.11 -4.07 42.55
CA PHE A 575 27.09 -3.65 43.56
C PHE A 575 27.07 -4.61 44.74
#